data_f7880e5bc2d447520646a69455511819
#
_entry.id   f7880e5bc2d447520646a69455511819
#
_cell.length_a   1.000
_cell.length_b   1.000
_cell.length_c   1.000
_cell.angle_alpha   90.00
_cell.angle_beta   90.00
_cell.angle_gamma   90.00
#
_symmetry.space_group_name_H-M   'P 1'
#
loop_
_entity.id
_entity.type
_entity.pdbx_description
1 polymer ?
#
loop_
_entity_poly.entity_id
_entity_poly.type
_entity_poly.pdbx_seq_one_letter_code
_entity_poly.pdbx_strand_id
1 'polypeptide(L)'
;MKPLLALAGSVVLLGPSLTTAQDAMKFGVRQLTVLAEDEHVRVLRYAPQAGDKTPMHSHPTTSVYVVRGGRVRYVFPDGTTKDGPLKTGEALLRAPVAHADEALDGVEAILVEQKPPA
;
A
#
# COMPACT_ATOMS: atom_id res chain seq x y z
N MET A 1 -3.98 20.28 -35.99
CA MET A 1 -4.18 19.87 -35.66
C MET A 1 -4.07 19.50 -34.93
N LYS A 2 -3.81 19.49 -34.83
CA LYS A 2 -3.84 19.11 -34.16
C LYS A 2 -3.66 18.66 -33.27
N PRO A 3 -3.51 18.79 -33.29
CA PRO A 3 -3.34 18.27 -32.44
C PRO A 3 -3.25 17.78 -31.64
N LEU A 4 -3.19 17.87 -31.65
CA LEU A 4 -3.32 17.32 -30.85
C LEU A 4 -3.13 16.74 -30.21
N LEU A 5 -2.96 16.94 -30.35
CA LEU A 5 -3.00 16.36 -29.72
C LEU A 5 -2.86 15.87 -29.02
N ALA A 6 -2.76 16.17 -29.23
CA ALA A 6 -2.79 15.74 -28.55
C ALA A 6 -2.63 15.26 -27.80
N LEU A 7 -2.54 15.20 -27.79
CA LEU A 7 -2.59 14.74 -26.98
C LEU A 7 -2.35 14.18 -26.34
N ALA A 8 -2.19 14.36 -26.51
CA ALA A 8 -2.07 13.90 -25.83
C ALA A 8 -1.89 13.49 -25.14
N GLY A 9 -1.87 13.59 -25.16
CA GLY A 9 -1.84 13.41 -24.43
C GLY A 9 -1.65 12.98 -23.69
N SER A 10 -1.66 13.14 -23.69
CA SER A 10 -1.68 12.84 -22.93
C SER A 10 -1.50 12.33 -22.20
N VAL A 11 -1.46 12.38 -22.25
CA VAL A 11 -1.49 11.90 -21.59
C VAL A 11 -1.26 11.48 -20.88
N VAL A 12 -1.17 11.59 -20.96
CA VAL A 12 -1.04 11.19 -20.26
C VAL A 12 -0.94 11.10 -19.38
N LEU A 13 -0.88 11.51 -19.59
CA LEU A 13 -0.74 11.47 -18.59
C LEU A 13 -1.50 10.94 -17.52
N LEU A 14 -2.22 10.54 -17.43
CA LEU A 14 -2.85 9.79 -16.64
C LEU A 14 -2.16 8.65 -16.16
N GLY A 15 -1.48 8.03 -16.89
CA GLY A 15 -0.54 7.03 -16.51
C GLY A 15 0.40 7.50 -15.44
N PRO A 16 0.82 8.73 -15.49
CA PRO A 16 1.73 9.26 -14.46
C PRO A 16 1.21 9.13 -13.06
N SER A 17 -0.07 9.36 -12.83
CA SER A 17 -0.59 9.27 -11.48
C SER A 17 -0.50 7.85 -10.93
N LEU A 18 -0.58 6.84 -11.79
CA LEU A 18 -0.38 5.45 -11.36
C LEU A 18 1.07 5.16 -11.05
N THR A 19 1.99 5.76 -11.83
CA THR A 19 3.41 5.52 -11.62
C THR A 19 3.95 6.23 -10.40
N THR A 20 3.19 7.17 -9.79
CA THR A 20 3.63 7.81 -8.55
C THR A 20 3.41 6.93 -7.33
N ALA A 21 2.56 5.90 -7.43
CA ALA A 21 2.36 4.97 -6.34
C ALA A 21 3.52 3.96 -6.35
N GLN A 22 4.42 4.10 -5.40
CA GLN A 22 5.63 3.32 -5.31
C GLN A 22 5.52 2.26 -4.22
N ASP A 23 6.44 1.30 -4.27
CA ASP A 23 6.63 0.35 -3.21
C ASP A 23 6.87 1.10 -1.89
N ALA A 24 6.08 0.74 -0.86
CA ALA A 24 6.15 1.39 0.45
C ALA A 24 7.56 1.35 1.06
N MET A 25 8.34 0.33 0.77
CA MET A 25 9.70 0.23 1.32
C MET A 25 10.64 1.30 0.82
N LYS A 26 10.31 1.95 -0.31
CA LYS A 26 11.15 3.02 -0.85
C LYS A 26 11.10 4.30 -0.04
N PHE A 27 10.12 4.44 0.84
CA PHE A 27 10.00 5.63 1.70
C PHE A 27 10.81 5.52 2.98
N GLY A 28 11.32 4.35 3.31
CA GLY A 28 12.15 4.16 4.50
C GLY A 28 11.41 4.46 5.79
N VAL A 29 10.10 4.25 5.83
CA VAL A 29 9.32 4.52 7.03
C VAL A 29 9.58 3.43 8.07
N ARG A 30 9.71 3.86 9.33
CA ARG A 30 10.09 2.95 10.42
C ARG A 30 9.05 1.88 10.73
N GLN A 31 7.78 2.10 10.38
CA GLN A 31 6.71 1.17 10.68
C GLN A 31 6.70 -0.06 9.76
N LEU A 32 7.51 -0.06 8.70
CA LEU A 32 7.60 -1.20 7.77
C LEU A 32 9.00 -1.79 7.81
N THR A 33 9.09 -3.10 7.96
CA THR A 33 10.36 -3.83 8.00
C THR A 33 10.25 -5.08 7.15
N VAL A 34 11.25 -5.34 6.30
CA VAL A 34 11.33 -6.61 5.56
C VAL A 34 11.84 -7.68 6.51
N LEU A 35 11.07 -8.73 6.71
CA LEU A 35 11.43 -9.86 7.56
C LEU A 35 12.09 -10.97 6.75
N ALA A 36 11.64 -11.19 5.52
CA ALA A 36 12.18 -12.22 4.65
C ALA A 36 11.78 -11.89 3.22
N GLU A 37 12.60 -12.31 2.28
CA GLU A 37 12.32 -12.03 0.87
C GLU A 37 13.06 -13.04 -0.01
N ASP A 38 12.37 -13.54 -1.04
CA ASP A 38 12.99 -14.29 -2.11
C ASP A 38 12.45 -13.78 -3.45
N GLU A 39 12.66 -14.53 -4.52
CA GLU A 39 12.21 -14.10 -5.86
C GLU A 39 10.69 -14.15 -6.03
N HIS A 40 9.96 -14.84 -5.13
CA HIS A 40 8.52 -15.04 -5.26
C HIS A 40 7.69 -14.21 -4.27
N VAL A 41 8.20 -14.01 -3.06
CA VAL A 41 7.44 -13.35 -2.00
C VAL A 41 8.33 -12.41 -1.20
N ARG A 42 7.68 -11.41 -0.62
CA ARG A 42 8.31 -10.55 0.37
C ARG A 42 7.42 -10.49 1.61
N VAL A 43 8.01 -10.79 2.77
CA VAL A 43 7.31 -10.78 4.05
C VAL A 43 7.68 -9.50 4.78
N LEU A 44 6.67 -8.71 5.12
CA LEU A 44 6.84 -7.44 5.81
C LEU A 44 6.18 -7.51 7.17
N ARG A 45 6.75 -6.79 8.13
CA ARG A 45 6.08 -6.46 9.37
C ARG A 45 5.65 -5.00 9.30
N TYR A 46 4.38 -4.76 9.57
CA TYR A 46 3.79 -3.43 9.67
C TYR A 46 3.43 -3.21 11.14
N ALA A 47 4.10 -2.25 11.77
CA ALA A 47 3.93 -2.01 13.20
C ALA A 47 3.93 -0.50 13.50
N PRO A 48 2.90 0.22 13.05
CA PRO A 48 2.79 1.64 13.32
C PRO A 48 2.37 1.92 14.74
N GLN A 49 2.76 3.08 15.23
CA GLN A 49 2.15 3.70 16.40
C GLN A 49 0.99 4.58 15.95
N ALA A 50 0.08 4.88 16.87
CA ALA A 50 -1.02 5.81 16.57
C ALA A 50 -0.47 7.12 16.01
N GLY A 51 -1.04 7.57 14.90
CA GLY A 51 -0.63 8.78 14.21
C GLY A 51 0.41 8.58 13.11
N ASP A 52 1.03 7.42 13.01
CA ASP A 52 2.00 7.16 11.96
C ASP A 52 1.32 7.13 10.60
N LYS A 53 1.96 7.77 9.62
CA LYS A 53 1.45 7.86 8.25
C LYS A 53 2.42 7.21 7.29
N THR A 54 1.87 6.54 6.28
CA THR A 54 2.64 6.04 5.15
C THR A 54 2.17 6.77 3.91
N PRO A 55 3.07 7.40 3.15
CA PRO A 55 2.68 8.10 1.92
C PRO A 55 2.07 7.14 0.90
N MET A 56 1.48 7.69 -0.15
CA MET A 56 0.87 6.90 -1.22
C MET A 56 1.88 5.88 -1.75
N HIS A 57 1.48 4.62 -1.72
CA HIS A 57 2.32 3.50 -2.14
C HIS A 57 1.44 2.40 -2.73
N SER A 58 2.07 1.41 -3.34
CA SER A 58 1.35 0.29 -3.94
C SER A 58 1.80 -1.03 -3.34
N HIS A 59 0.87 -1.96 -3.32
CA HIS A 59 1.13 -3.35 -2.96
C HIS A 59 0.65 -4.26 -4.09
N PRO A 60 1.37 -5.36 -4.37
CA PRO A 60 0.83 -6.42 -5.21
C PRO A 60 -0.22 -7.21 -4.42
N THR A 61 -0.67 -8.33 -4.96
CA THR A 61 -1.50 -9.26 -4.21
C THR A 61 -0.83 -9.59 -2.88
N THR A 62 -1.55 -9.43 -1.79
CA THR A 62 -0.97 -9.52 -0.45
C THR A 62 -1.88 -10.31 0.48
N SER A 63 -1.28 -11.21 1.24
CA SER A 63 -1.95 -11.85 2.37
C SER A 63 -1.55 -11.09 3.64
N VAL A 64 -2.51 -10.82 4.51
CA VAL A 64 -2.27 -10.08 5.75
C VAL A 64 -2.72 -10.92 6.92
N TYR A 65 -1.87 -11.05 7.93
CA TYR A 65 -2.24 -11.61 9.21
C TYR A 65 -2.12 -10.53 10.29
N VAL A 66 -3.20 -10.28 11.02
CA VAL A 66 -3.24 -9.23 12.03
C VAL A 66 -2.80 -9.81 13.38
N VAL A 67 -1.62 -9.41 13.83
CA VAL A 67 -1.08 -9.84 15.12
C VAL A 67 -1.74 -9.07 16.26
N ARG A 68 -1.87 -7.76 16.12
CA ARG A 68 -2.56 -6.89 17.07
C ARG A 68 -3.39 -5.88 16.29
N GLY A 69 -4.70 -5.96 16.46
CA GLY A 69 -5.64 -5.14 15.71
C GLY A 69 -5.74 -3.70 16.20
N GLY A 70 -6.43 -2.92 15.43
CA GLY A 70 -6.70 -1.51 15.66
C GLY A 70 -7.24 -0.89 14.39
N ARG A 71 -7.49 0.42 14.41
CA ARG A 71 -8.06 1.13 13.26
C ARG A 71 -6.97 1.71 12.40
N VAL A 72 -7.15 1.60 11.09
CA VAL A 72 -6.30 2.21 10.09
C VAL A 72 -7.19 2.95 9.09
N ARG A 73 -6.82 4.18 8.76
CA ARG A 73 -7.51 4.95 7.72
C ARG A 73 -6.70 4.86 6.43
N TYR A 74 -7.38 4.48 5.36
CA TYR A 74 -6.78 4.41 4.02
C TYR A 74 -7.26 5.57 3.18
N VAL A 75 -6.36 6.11 2.36
CA VAL A 75 -6.67 7.15 1.37
C VAL A 75 -6.27 6.60 0.01
N PHE A 76 -7.22 6.57 -0.92
CA PHE A 76 -6.99 6.03 -2.26
C PHE A 76 -6.59 7.13 -3.25
N PRO A 77 -6.03 6.76 -4.42
CA PRO A 77 -5.57 7.78 -5.38
C PRO A 77 -6.63 8.76 -5.85
N ASP A 78 -7.91 8.37 -5.84
CA ASP A 78 -9.02 9.25 -6.20
C ASP A 78 -9.44 10.18 -5.06
N GLY A 79 -8.76 10.14 -3.92
CA GLY A 79 -9.06 10.97 -2.76
C GLY A 79 -10.09 10.39 -1.82
N THR A 80 -10.73 9.27 -2.17
CA THR A 80 -11.67 8.62 -1.24
C THR A 80 -10.94 8.01 -0.07
N THR A 81 -11.63 7.89 1.05
CA THR A 81 -11.06 7.31 2.27
C THR A 81 -11.90 6.14 2.75
N LYS A 82 -11.27 5.27 3.49
CA LYS A 82 -11.93 4.14 4.13
C LYS A 82 -11.26 3.87 5.47
N ASP A 83 -12.04 3.90 6.53
CA ASP A 83 -11.57 3.47 7.83
C ASP A 83 -11.88 1.98 7.97
N GLY A 84 -10.88 1.22 8.39
CA GLY A 84 -11.06 -0.21 8.58
C GLY A 84 -10.57 -0.66 9.93
N PRO A 85 -11.39 -1.42 10.67
CA PRO A 85 -10.85 -2.13 11.81
C PRO A 85 -10.07 -3.33 11.30
N LEU A 86 -8.89 -3.52 11.86
CA LEU A 86 -8.15 -4.75 11.74
C LEU A 86 -8.34 -5.51 13.04
N LYS A 87 -8.79 -6.76 12.95
CA LYS A 87 -9.09 -7.55 14.14
C LYS A 87 -7.93 -8.48 14.45
N THR A 88 -7.52 -8.52 15.70
CA THR A 88 -6.47 -9.44 16.14
C THR A 88 -6.80 -10.87 15.73
N GLY A 89 -5.85 -11.54 15.10
CA GLY A 89 -6.03 -12.93 14.64
C GLY A 89 -6.72 -13.08 13.30
N GLU A 90 -7.09 -11.97 12.66
CA GLU A 90 -7.74 -11.99 11.36
C GLU A 90 -6.74 -12.21 10.24
N ALA A 91 -7.12 -13.00 9.25
CA ALA A 91 -6.36 -13.15 8.01
C ALA A 91 -7.15 -12.53 6.86
N LEU A 92 -6.48 -11.74 6.03
CA LEU A 92 -7.09 -11.02 4.91
C LEU A 92 -6.33 -11.34 3.62
N LEU A 93 -7.08 -11.39 2.53
CA LEU A 93 -6.49 -11.48 1.18
C LEU A 93 -6.84 -10.19 0.47
N ARG A 94 -5.85 -9.54 -0.12
CA ARG A 94 -6.02 -8.26 -0.79
C ARG A 94 -5.53 -8.34 -2.23
N ALA A 95 -6.36 -7.85 -3.15
CA ALA A 95 -5.95 -7.61 -4.53
C ALA A 95 -4.91 -6.49 -4.55
N PRO A 96 -4.17 -6.35 -5.65
CA PRO A 96 -3.24 -5.23 -5.80
C PRO A 96 -3.96 -3.91 -5.54
N VAL A 97 -3.30 -3.00 -4.82
CA VAL A 97 -3.91 -1.75 -4.40
C VAL A 97 -2.86 -0.66 -4.26
N ALA A 98 -3.27 0.57 -4.49
CA ALA A 98 -2.49 1.76 -4.14
C ALA A 98 -3.25 2.56 -3.10
N HIS A 99 -2.56 3.00 -2.05
CA HIS A 99 -3.15 3.80 -0.99
C HIS A 99 -2.07 4.51 -0.18
N ALA A 100 -2.48 5.55 0.52
CA ALA A 100 -1.78 6.06 1.69
C ALA A 100 -2.52 5.55 2.91
N ASP A 101 -1.87 5.56 4.06
CA ASP A 101 -2.56 5.16 5.27
C ASP A 101 -2.09 5.95 6.48
N GLU A 102 -2.97 5.97 7.48
CA GLU A 102 -2.69 6.53 8.79
C GLU A 102 -3.20 5.55 9.83
N ALA A 103 -2.33 5.14 10.74
CA ALA A 103 -2.73 4.32 11.87
C ALA A 103 -3.43 5.19 12.89
N LEU A 104 -4.69 4.90 13.17
CA LEU A 104 -5.45 5.61 14.21
C LEU A 104 -5.17 5.02 15.58
N ASP A 105 -4.78 3.75 15.60
CA ASP A 105 -4.33 3.03 16.79
C ASP A 105 -2.99 2.37 16.49
N GLY A 106 -2.27 1.95 17.51
CA GLY A 106 -1.12 1.07 17.31
C GLY A 106 -1.60 -0.28 16.78
N VAL A 107 -0.92 -0.80 15.77
CA VAL A 107 -1.29 -2.02 15.07
C VAL A 107 -0.05 -2.84 14.82
N GLU A 108 -0.20 -4.14 14.71
CA GLU A 108 0.87 -5.00 14.20
C GLU A 108 0.28 -6.03 13.26
N ALA A 109 0.84 -6.13 12.06
CA ALA A 109 0.40 -7.08 11.05
C ALA A 109 1.61 -7.61 10.28
N ILE A 110 1.46 -8.84 9.78
CA ILE A 110 2.43 -9.46 8.88
C ILE A 110 1.80 -9.47 7.49
N LEU A 111 2.52 -8.94 6.53
CA LEU A 111 2.10 -8.87 5.13
C LEU A 111 2.97 -9.82 4.32
N VAL A 112 2.35 -10.67 3.52
CA VAL A 112 3.06 -11.52 2.57
C VAL A 112 2.68 -11.04 1.17
N GLU A 113 3.59 -10.31 0.53
CA GLU A 113 3.39 -9.77 -0.80
C GLU A 113 3.87 -10.78 -1.84
N GLN A 114 3.03 -11.06 -2.83
CA GLN A 114 3.41 -11.92 -3.94
C GLN A 114 4.06 -11.07 -5.02
N LYS A 115 5.32 -11.34 -5.31
CA LYS A 115 6.01 -10.61 -6.37
C LYS A 115 5.47 -11.04 -7.72
N PRO A 116 5.24 -10.09 -8.64
CA PRO A 116 4.82 -10.47 -9.98
C PRO A 116 5.93 -11.28 -10.68
N PRO A 117 5.57 -12.14 -11.62
CA PRO A 117 6.57 -12.87 -12.42
C PRO A 117 7.48 -11.87 -13.15
N ALA A 118 8.72 -12.27 -13.32
CA ALA A 118 9.72 -11.46 -14.02
C ALA A 118 9.39 -11.37 -15.52
#